data_2ba639f5a8192af2b2aa8ae6de3a72fa
#
_entry.id   2ba639f5a8192af2b2aa8ae6de3a72fa
#
_cell.length_a   1.000
_cell.length_b   1.000
_cell.length_c   1.000
_cell.angle_alpha   90.00
_cell.angle_beta   90.00
_cell.angle_gamma   90.00
#
_symmetry.space_group_name_H-M   'P 1'
#
loop_
_entity.id
_entity.type
_entity.pdbx_description
1 polymer ?
#
loop_
_entity_poly.entity_id
_entity_poly.type
_entity_poly.pdbx_seq_one_letter_code
_entity_poly.pdbx_strand_id
1 'polypeptide(L)'
;MQIDWQWTRFEGLGLQGLYDVLQLRQRVFVLEQGPYLDADGLDQHSWHLLGRPADGPHAGELLLYLRVVDPGLKYDEPSIGRVVIDQKLRGTGLGRVMMAEVVKRCDAAHPGKPNRISAQAHLGKFYGEFGFEPVGEPYLEDNIPHQEMLRRP
;
A
#
# COMPACT_ATOMS: atom_id res chain seq x y z
N MET A 1 -11.82 15.05 -5.93
CA MET A 1 -12.37 13.76 -6.44
C MET A 1 -12.72 12.87 -5.26
N GLN A 2 -13.91 12.34 -5.27
CA GLN A 2 -14.37 11.44 -4.22
C GLN A 2 -13.94 10.00 -4.54
N ILE A 3 -13.40 9.31 -3.55
CA ILE A 3 -12.98 7.92 -3.69
C ILE A 3 -13.83 7.06 -2.76
N ASP A 4 -14.34 5.97 -3.30
CA ASP A 4 -14.98 4.92 -2.52
C ASP A 4 -13.88 3.98 -2.01
N TRP A 5 -13.71 3.95 -0.70
CA TRP A 5 -12.70 3.11 -0.06
C TRP A 5 -13.33 1.81 0.44
N GLN A 6 -12.66 0.68 0.15
CA GLN A 6 -12.99 -0.63 0.70
C GLN A 6 -11.82 -1.10 1.55
N TRP A 7 -12.08 -1.43 2.79
CA TRP A 7 -11.09 -1.98 3.73
C TRP A 7 -11.55 -3.38 4.11
N THR A 8 -10.76 -4.39 3.76
CA THR A 8 -11.20 -5.79 3.90
C THR A 8 -10.04 -6.73 4.14
N ARG A 9 -10.34 -7.86 4.80
CA ARG A 9 -9.45 -9.01 4.82
C ARG A 9 -9.48 -9.67 3.45
N PHE A 10 -8.55 -10.62 3.22
CA PHE A 10 -8.40 -11.33 1.95
C PHE A 10 -9.72 -11.97 1.49
N GLU A 11 -10.39 -12.65 2.39
CA GLU A 11 -11.64 -13.37 2.06
C GLU A 11 -12.74 -12.41 1.59
N GLY A 12 -12.75 -11.18 2.08
CA GLY A 12 -13.74 -10.18 1.71
C GLY A 12 -13.53 -9.56 0.34
N LEU A 13 -12.39 -9.80 -0.31
CA LEU A 13 -12.15 -9.31 -1.67
C LEU A 13 -13.12 -9.95 -2.68
N GLY A 14 -13.45 -11.22 -2.49
CA GLY A 14 -14.16 -12.00 -3.48
C GLY A 14 -13.29 -12.30 -4.69
N LEU A 15 -13.79 -13.09 -5.61
CA LEU A 15 -13.03 -13.49 -6.79
C LEU A 15 -12.73 -12.29 -7.70
N GLN A 16 -13.72 -11.45 -7.95
CA GLN A 16 -13.53 -10.29 -8.83
C GLN A 16 -12.61 -9.25 -8.19
N GLY A 17 -12.78 -8.98 -6.89
CA GLY A 17 -11.93 -8.03 -6.17
C GLY A 17 -10.48 -8.48 -6.16
N LEU A 18 -10.24 -9.78 -5.91
CA LEU A 18 -8.89 -10.33 -5.97
C LEU A 18 -8.29 -10.19 -7.36
N TYR A 19 -9.06 -10.51 -8.40
CA TYR A 19 -8.60 -10.37 -9.77
C TYR A 19 -8.24 -8.92 -10.10
N ASP A 20 -9.08 -7.97 -9.72
CA ASP A 20 -8.84 -6.54 -9.93
C ASP A 20 -7.56 -6.07 -9.22
N VAL A 21 -7.36 -6.52 -7.99
CA VAL A 21 -6.15 -6.19 -7.21
C VAL A 21 -4.90 -6.72 -7.91
N LEU A 22 -4.91 -7.98 -8.29
CA LEU A 22 -3.75 -8.59 -8.96
C LEU A 22 -3.47 -7.93 -10.31
N GLN A 23 -4.50 -7.58 -11.08
CA GLN A 23 -4.34 -6.91 -12.35
C GLN A 23 -3.69 -5.52 -12.18
N LEU A 24 -4.17 -4.73 -11.22
CA LEU A 24 -3.58 -3.41 -10.93
C LEU A 24 -2.12 -3.54 -10.51
N ARG A 25 -1.81 -4.46 -9.61
CA ARG A 25 -0.45 -4.69 -9.13
C ARG A 25 0.48 -5.12 -10.26
N GLN A 26 0.03 -5.98 -11.16
CA GLN A 26 0.84 -6.40 -12.30
C GLN A 26 1.13 -5.23 -13.25
N ARG A 27 0.16 -4.37 -13.51
CA ARG A 27 0.38 -3.21 -14.37
C ARG A 27 1.49 -2.31 -13.85
N VAL A 28 1.60 -2.14 -12.53
CA VAL A 28 2.57 -1.23 -11.92
C VAL A 28 3.86 -1.95 -11.56
N PHE A 29 3.78 -3.03 -10.79
CA PHE A 29 4.98 -3.65 -10.22
C PHE A 29 5.69 -4.59 -11.20
N VAL A 30 4.99 -5.13 -12.17
CA VAL A 30 5.57 -6.06 -13.15
C VAL A 30 5.85 -5.36 -14.47
N LEU A 31 4.87 -4.71 -15.07
CA LEU A 31 5.03 -4.10 -16.39
C LEU A 31 5.83 -2.80 -16.37
N GLU A 32 5.67 -1.97 -15.32
CA GLU A 32 6.39 -0.70 -15.23
C GLU A 32 7.77 -0.83 -14.56
N GLN A 33 7.91 -1.72 -13.57
CA GLN A 33 9.14 -1.82 -12.76
C GLN A 33 10.01 -3.03 -13.09
N GLY A 34 9.57 -3.90 -14.00
CA GLY A 34 10.34 -5.06 -14.45
C GLY A 34 9.89 -6.38 -13.82
N PRO A 35 10.48 -7.52 -14.27
CA PRO A 35 10.03 -8.84 -13.82
C PRO A 35 10.20 -9.00 -12.31
N TYR A 36 9.13 -9.46 -11.65
CA TYR A 36 9.05 -9.50 -10.21
C TYR A 36 7.90 -10.43 -9.81
N LEU A 37 8.15 -11.31 -8.83
CA LEU A 37 7.08 -12.17 -8.32
C LEU A 37 6.25 -11.39 -7.31
N ASP A 38 5.15 -10.85 -7.77
CA ASP A 38 4.31 -9.98 -6.95
C ASP A 38 3.49 -10.74 -5.90
N ALA A 39 2.96 -11.90 -6.25
CA ALA A 39 2.22 -12.75 -5.32
C ALA A 39 3.21 -13.49 -4.41
N ASP A 40 3.34 -13.04 -3.17
CA ASP A 40 4.39 -13.48 -2.24
C ASP A 40 3.89 -14.33 -1.07
N GLY A 41 2.61 -14.73 -1.08
CA GLY A 41 2.02 -15.55 -0.02
C GLY A 41 1.57 -14.76 1.21
N LEU A 42 1.69 -13.43 1.19
CA LEU A 42 1.29 -12.60 2.33
C LEU A 42 -0.10 -11.97 2.19
N ASP A 43 -0.67 -12.00 0.99
CA ASP A 43 -1.98 -11.37 0.75
C ASP A 43 -3.08 -12.00 1.61
N GLN A 44 -2.99 -13.30 1.85
CA GLN A 44 -3.96 -14.02 2.66
C GLN A 44 -3.94 -13.59 4.13
N HIS A 45 -2.87 -12.95 4.56
CA HIS A 45 -2.62 -12.52 5.94
C HIS A 45 -2.51 -11.00 6.03
N SER A 46 -3.29 -10.30 5.23
CA SER A 46 -3.22 -8.84 5.14
C SER A 46 -4.61 -8.23 5.20
N TRP A 47 -4.64 -6.97 5.65
CA TRP A 47 -5.73 -6.06 5.32
C TRP A 47 -5.47 -5.47 3.94
N HIS A 48 -6.53 -5.19 3.20
CA HIS A 48 -6.47 -4.61 1.87
C HIS A 48 -7.28 -3.33 1.83
N LEU A 49 -6.69 -2.26 1.31
CA LEU A 49 -7.39 -1.01 1.06
C LEU A 49 -7.50 -0.78 -0.43
N LEU A 50 -8.72 -0.73 -0.94
CA LEU A 50 -9.04 -0.56 -2.34
C LEU A 50 -9.73 0.79 -2.53
N GLY A 51 -9.29 1.55 -3.53
CA GLY A 51 -9.90 2.83 -3.86
C GLY A 51 -10.39 2.90 -5.29
N ARG A 52 -11.66 3.26 -5.44
CA ARG A 52 -12.32 3.43 -6.73
C ARG A 52 -12.93 4.82 -6.80
N PRO A 53 -12.70 5.57 -7.91
CA PRO A 53 -13.41 6.84 -8.06
C PRO A 53 -14.92 6.63 -7.98
N ALA A 54 -15.60 7.51 -7.24
CA ALA A 54 -17.04 7.43 -7.08
C ALA A 54 -17.80 7.99 -8.30
N ASP A 55 -17.14 8.85 -9.06
CA ASP A 55 -17.73 9.54 -10.19
C ASP A 55 -16.68 9.79 -11.28
N GLY A 56 -17.12 10.42 -12.40
CA GLY A 56 -16.25 10.76 -13.50
C GLY A 56 -16.00 9.61 -14.47
N PRO A 57 -15.03 9.77 -15.41
CA PRO A 57 -14.80 8.80 -16.48
C PRO A 57 -14.26 7.47 -15.99
N HIS A 58 -13.68 7.42 -14.80
CA HIS A 58 -13.08 6.21 -14.24
C HIS A 58 -13.87 5.65 -13.04
N ALA A 59 -15.14 6.05 -12.89
CA ALA A 59 -15.97 5.60 -11.79
C ALA A 59 -16.01 4.07 -11.73
N GLY A 60 -15.78 3.52 -10.53
CA GLY A 60 -15.83 2.08 -10.28
C GLY A 60 -14.57 1.29 -10.65
N GLU A 61 -13.60 1.89 -11.36
CA GLU A 61 -12.34 1.22 -11.66
C GLU A 61 -11.46 1.17 -10.42
N LEU A 62 -10.79 0.04 -10.19
CA LEU A 62 -9.81 -0.05 -9.10
C LEU A 62 -8.51 0.64 -9.54
N LEU A 63 -8.21 1.78 -8.96
CA LEU A 63 -7.07 2.62 -9.35
C LEU A 63 -6.12 2.95 -8.21
N LEU A 64 -6.52 2.68 -6.96
CA LEU A 64 -5.67 2.88 -5.78
C LEU A 64 -5.71 1.62 -4.92
N TYR A 65 -4.54 1.22 -4.44
CA TYR A 65 -4.47 0.01 -3.62
C TYR A 65 -3.26 0.06 -2.70
N LEU A 66 -3.39 -0.54 -1.54
CA LEU A 66 -2.29 -0.95 -0.69
C LEU A 66 -2.72 -2.14 0.17
N ARG A 67 -1.76 -2.83 0.75
CA ARG A 67 -2.04 -3.84 1.75
C ARG A 67 -1.33 -3.51 3.06
N VAL A 68 -1.83 -4.07 4.15
CA VAL A 68 -1.17 -4.03 5.46
C VAL A 68 -0.99 -5.46 5.92
N VAL A 69 0.25 -5.95 5.89
CA VAL A 69 0.59 -7.31 6.32
C VAL A 69 0.46 -7.40 7.84
N ASP A 70 -0.13 -8.48 8.33
CA ASP A 70 -0.31 -8.70 9.76
C ASP A 70 1.04 -8.71 10.51
N PRO A 71 1.06 -8.28 11.77
CA PRO A 71 2.28 -8.33 12.58
C PRO A 71 2.81 -9.76 12.73
N GLY A 72 4.13 -9.87 12.77
CA GLY A 72 4.80 -11.15 12.98
C GLY A 72 5.12 -11.95 11.72
N LEU A 73 4.82 -11.41 10.54
CA LEU A 73 5.08 -12.11 9.27
C LEU A 73 6.27 -11.48 8.55
N LYS A 74 6.12 -10.29 8.02
CA LYS A 74 7.23 -9.59 7.38
C LYS A 74 8.13 -8.95 8.41
N TYR A 75 7.55 -8.32 9.39
CA TYR A 75 8.21 -7.71 10.56
C TYR A 75 7.41 -8.06 11.80
N ASP A 76 7.94 -7.75 12.98
CA ASP A 76 7.19 -7.86 14.23
C ASP A 76 5.96 -6.93 14.21
N GLU A 77 6.11 -5.78 13.59
CA GLU A 77 5.03 -4.80 13.44
C GLU A 77 4.20 -5.10 12.19
N PRO A 78 2.94 -4.62 12.12
CA PRO A 78 2.21 -4.61 10.86
C PRO A 78 2.94 -3.74 9.83
N SER A 79 2.78 -4.05 8.55
CA SER A 79 3.53 -3.39 7.51
C SER A 79 2.67 -3.01 6.31
N ILE A 80 2.59 -1.70 6.05
CA ILE A 80 1.99 -1.18 4.82
C ILE A 80 2.93 -1.50 3.65
N GLY A 81 2.38 -2.02 2.56
CA GLY A 81 3.15 -2.30 1.36
C GLY A 81 2.27 -2.41 0.14
N ARG A 82 2.91 -2.69 -1.00
CA ARG A 82 2.22 -2.76 -2.31
C ARG A 82 1.38 -1.53 -2.57
N VAL A 83 1.91 -0.35 -2.20
CA VAL A 83 1.24 0.93 -2.42
C VAL A 83 1.27 1.24 -3.91
N VAL A 84 0.10 1.40 -4.50
CA VAL A 84 -0.01 1.63 -5.94
C VAL A 84 -1.12 2.61 -6.27
N ILE A 85 -0.81 3.51 -7.22
CA ILE A 85 -1.77 4.41 -7.85
C ILE A 85 -1.62 4.22 -9.35
N ASP A 86 -2.73 3.92 -10.02
CA ASP A 86 -2.73 3.78 -11.47
C ASP A 86 -2.31 5.09 -12.13
N GLN A 87 -1.67 5.00 -13.32
CA GLN A 87 -1.22 6.17 -14.07
C GLN A 87 -2.33 7.19 -14.28
N LYS A 88 -3.57 6.74 -14.45
CA LYS A 88 -4.74 7.60 -14.68
C LYS A 88 -4.96 8.62 -13.55
N LEU A 89 -4.48 8.34 -12.34
CA LEU A 89 -4.67 9.20 -11.17
C LEU A 89 -3.37 9.78 -10.61
N ARG A 90 -2.23 9.55 -11.23
CA ARG A 90 -0.95 10.10 -10.75
C ARG A 90 -0.94 11.62 -10.89
N GLY A 91 -0.30 12.29 -9.94
CA GLY A 91 -0.22 13.76 -9.93
C GLY A 91 -1.47 14.45 -9.42
N THR A 92 -2.44 13.71 -8.86
CA THR A 92 -3.71 14.26 -8.37
C THR A 92 -3.71 14.54 -6.87
N GLY A 93 -2.66 14.14 -6.15
CA GLY A 93 -2.64 14.24 -4.68
C GLY A 93 -3.34 13.09 -3.95
N LEU A 94 -3.87 12.12 -4.69
CA LEU A 94 -4.63 11.00 -4.08
C LEU A 94 -3.75 10.03 -3.29
N GLY A 95 -2.44 10.02 -3.54
CA GLY A 95 -1.51 9.26 -2.70
C GLY A 95 -1.54 9.72 -1.25
N ARG A 96 -1.60 11.02 -1.02
CA ARG A 96 -1.72 11.55 0.34
C ARG A 96 -3.06 11.21 0.97
N VAL A 97 -4.13 11.25 0.18
CA VAL A 97 -5.47 10.88 0.65
C VAL A 97 -5.49 9.41 1.07
N MET A 98 -4.90 8.53 0.26
CA MET A 98 -4.83 7.11 0.57
C MET A 98 -4.00 6.84 1.83
N MET A 99 -2.85 7.51 1.97
CA MET A 99 -2.02 7.34 3.17
C MET A 99 -2.72 7.84 4.44
N ALA A 100 -3.42 8.96 4.36
CA ALA A 100 -4.21 9.43 5.50
C ALA A 100 -5.29 8.42 5.89
N GLU A 101 -5.92 7.80 4.90
CA GLU A 101 -6.95 6.78 5.15
C GLU A 101 -6.34 5.54 5.81
N VAL A 102 -5.22 5.02 5.29
CA VAL A 102 -4.63 3.79 5.84
C VAL A 102 -4.07 3.99 7.24
N VAL A 103 -3.50 5.15 7.53
CA VAL A 103 -2.99 5.43 8.89
C VAL A 103 -4.12 5.34 9.90
N LYS A 104 -5.26 5.93 9.59
CA LYS A 104 -6.45 5.85 10.44
C LYS A 104 -6.93 4.40 10.61
N ARG A 105 -6.95 3.63 9.52
CA ARG A 105 -7.36 2.22 9.57
C ARG A 105 -6.40 1.36 10.37
N CYS A 106 -5.10 1.59 10.23
CA CYS A 106 -4.09 0.87 11.01
C CYS A 106 -4.21 1.16 12.50
N ASP A 107 -4.43 2.40 12.88
CA ASP A 107 -4.59 2.77 14.29
C ASP A 107 -5.81 2.10 14.92
N ALA A 108 -6.86 1.87 14.13
CA ALA A 108 -8.05 1.14 14.59
C ALA A 108 -7.85 -0.38 14.59
N ALA A 109 -7.18 -0.94 13.59
CA ALA A 109 -6.98 -2.38 13.47
C ALA A 109 -5.89 -2.91 14.40
N HIS A 110 -4.86 -2.10 14.68
CA HIS A 110 -3.71 -2.46 15.51
C HIS A 110 -3.44 -1.35 16.54
N PRO A 111 -4.34 -1.18 17.54
CA PRO A 111 -4.21 -0.10 18.51
C PRO A 111 -2.86 -0.10 19.22
N GLY A 112 -2.21 1.05 19.25
CA GLY A 112 -0.94 1.24 19.96
C GLY A 112 0.28 0.61 19.30
N LYS A 113 0.12 -0.06 18.15
CA LYS A 113 1.24 -0.72 17.47
C LYS A 113 1.88 0.21 16.43
N PRO A 114 3.22 0.26 16.37
CA PRO A 114 3.92 0.94 15.30
C PRO A 114 3.71 0.21 13.97
N ASN A 115 3.94 0.92 12.85
CA ASN A 115 3.93 0.34 11.52
C ASN A 115 5.34 0.44 10.93
N ARG A 116 5.89 -0.66 10.43
CA ARG A 116 7.22 -0.69 9.81
C ARG A 116 7.08 -0.93 8.33
N ILE A 117 7.78 -0.14 7.52
CA ILE A 117 7.75 -0.25 6.06
C ILE A 117 9.16 -0.34 5.51
N SER A 118 9.26 -0.91 4.31
CA SER A 118 10.46 -0.83 3.47
C SER A 118 10.11 0.09 2.30
N ALA A 119 10.56 1.34 2.37
CA ALA A 119 10.21 2.35 1.39
C ALA A 119 11.36 2.54 0.41
N GLN A 120 11.04 2.81 -0.87
CA GLN A 120 12.06 3.30 -1.78
C GLN A 120 12.63 4.59 -1.21
N ALA A 121 13.97 4.71 -1.19
CA ALA A 121 14.64 5.78 -0.44
C ALA A 121 14.21 7.18 -0.87
N HIS A 122 13.91 7.37 -2.17
CA HIS A 122 13.47 8.67 -2.68
C HIS A 122 12.07 9.08 -2.20
N LEU A 123 11.31 8.17 -1.59
CA LEU A 123 9.98 8.44 -1.04
C LEU A 123 9.98 8.72 0.45
N GLY A 124 11.17 8.79 1.07
CA GLY A 124 11.27 8.99 2.52
C GLY A 124 10.58 10.26 3.00
N LYS A 125 10.70 11.35 2.25
CA LYS A 125 10.05 12.62 2.60
C LYS A 125 8.52 12.50 2.55
N PHE A 126 8.01 11.79 1.56
CA PHE A 126 6.58 11.54 1.44
C PHE A 126 6.04 10.77 2.65
N TYR A 127 6.68 9.65 2.99
CA TYR A 127 6.25 8.87 4.17
C TYR A 127 6.45 9.65 5.47
N GLY A 128 7.49 10.49 5.53
CA GLY A 128 7.73 11.35 6.69
C GLY A 128 6.56 12.28 7.00
N GLU A 129 5.80 12.71 5.99
CA GLU A 129 4.61 13.54 6.18
C GLU A 129 3.55 12.83 7.02
N PHE A 130 3.58 11.49 7.10
CA PHE A 130 2.61 10.69 7.84
C PHE A 130 3.18 10.10 9.13
N GLY A 131 4.32 10.62 9.57
CA GLY A 131 4.93 10.23 10.84
C GLY A 131 5.91 9.09 10.77
N PHE A 132 6.29 8.62 9.58
CA PHE A 132 7.31 7.61 9.42
C PHE A 132 8.70 8.21 9.56
N GLU A 133 9.56 7.57 10.34
CA GLU A 133 10.94 7.97 10.56
C GLU A 133 11.89 6.87 10.07
N PRO A 134 13.02 7.22 9.44
CA PRO A 134 13.98 6.22 8.99
C PRO A 134 14.59 5.46 10.18
N VAL A 135 14.76 4.15 10.01
CA VAL A 135 15.45 3.30 10.99
C VAL A 135 16.45 2.42 10.23
N GLY A 136 17.68 2.31 10.80
CA GLY A 136 18.75 1.53 10.18
C GLY A 136 19.35 2.22 8.95
N GLU A 137 20.26 1.50 8.29
CA GLU A 137 20.96 1.99 7.11
C GLU A 137 20.17 1.71 5.84
N PRO A 138 20.28 2.57 4.82
CA PRO A 138 19.71 2.27 3.50
C PRO A 138 20.32 0.98 2.92
N TYR A 139 19.55 0.28 2.10
CA TYR A 139 19.96 -0.97 1.46
C TYR A 139 19.37 -1.07 0.06
N LEU A 140 19.87 -2.04 -0.72
CA LEU A 140 19.35 -2.30 -2.05
C LEU A 140 18.33 -3.45 -1.98
N GLU A 141 17.18 -3.25 -2.62
CA GLU A 141 16.16 -4.27 -2.85
C GLU A 141 15.78 -4.19 -4.32
N ASP A 142 15.96 -5.28 -5.06
CA ASP A 142 15.76 -5.31 -6.52
C ASP A 142 16.56 -4.20 -7.23
N ASN A 143 17.79 -3.94 -6.76
CA ASN A 143 18.70 -2.89 -7.24
C ASN A 143 18.17 -1.46 -7.08
N ILE A 144 17.16 -1.26 -6.25
CA ILE A 144 16.61 0.06 -5.95
C ILE A 144 16.95 0.40 -4.50
N PRO A 145 17.51 1.59 -4.21
CA PRO A 145 17.75 2.00 -2.82
C PRO A 145 16.45 2.04 -2.01
N HIS A 146 16.46 1.37 -0.87
CA HIS A 146 15.35 1.30 0.06
C HIS A 146 15.78 1.75 1.45
N GLN A 147 14.82 2.16 2.25
CA GLN A 147 15.01 2.57 3.64
C GLN A 147 13.88 2.00 4.48
N GLU A 148 14.20 1.27 5.55
CA GLU A 148 13.17 0.94 6.52
C GLU A 148 12.75 2.19 7.28
N MET A 149 11.47 2.30 7.52
CA MET A 149 10.89 3.41 8.25
C MET A 149 9.86 2.90 9.25
N LEU A 150 9.72 3.60 10.36
CA LEU A 150 8.81 3.23 11.44
C LEU A 150 7.92 4.40 11.81
N ARG A 151 6.61 4.14 11.87
CA ARG A 151 5.64 5.10 12.38
C ARG A 151 5.13 4.61 13.74
N ARG A 152 5.26 5.44 14.75
CA ARG A 152 4.66 5.19 16.06
C ARG A 152 3.33 5.92 16.14
N PRO A 153 2.27 5.26 16.68
CA PRO A 153 0.96 5.91 16.80
C PRO A 153 0.99 7.07 17.79
#